data_e9d44976674caf0d1b39c2c62bca9a58
#
_entry.id   e9d44976674caf0d1b39c2c62bca9a58
#
_cell.length_a   1.000
_cell.length_b   1.000
_cell.length_c   1.000
_cell.angle_alpha   90.00
_cell.angle_beta   90.00
_cell.angle_gamma   90.00
#
_symmetry.space_group_name_H-M   'P 1'
#
loop_
_entity.id
_entity.type
_entity.pdbx_description
1 polymer ?
#
loop_
_entity_poly.entity_id
_entity_poly.type
_entity_poly.pdbx_seq_one_letter_code
_entity_poly.pdbx_strand_id
1 'polypeptide(L)'
;MPSSAELSQQKSTTRQNRSEGNGFCCVKSAAVLVLLVCLAGVVTIADARFRAMQWTPAHATFYGDEATAETMGGACGYDITAGYGADTAALSSTLFQEGYGCGTCYQIRCVKAADCYRGSPVITVTATNLCPPNWAQDTNNGGWCNPPRTHFDLAIPAFKKMADWHAGIVPVMYRRVPCMRKGGIRFAFQGNPHWLLVYVTNVGGAGDVGEMWVKGNGGMGWLRMSHNWGASYQAFGQLGGQALSFKLTSYTTGLTILAADAAPASWSIGLTYQARANFK
;
A
#
# COMPACT_ATOMS: atom_id res chain seq x y z
N MET A 1 60.70 -14.88 -12.53
CA MET A 1 61.80 -15.91 -12.47
C MET A 1 61.66 -16.66 -11.16
N PRO A 2 61.82 -17.93 -11.15
CA PRO A 2 61.34 -19.02 -12.01
C PRO A 2 60.43 -19.96 -11.19
N SER A 3 59.79 -20.92 -11.64
CA SER A 3 60.00 -22.13 -12.44
C SER A 3 59.19 -23.25 -11.81
N SER A 4 58.32 -23.81 -12.58
CA SER A 4 58.35 -25.13 -13.19
C SER A 4 58.16 -26.35 -12.30
N ALA A 5 57.15 -27.12 -12.69
CA ALA A 5 57.17 -28.52 -13.07
C ALA A 5 57.17 -29.54 -11.89
N GLU A 6 56.61 -30.72 -11.89
CA GLU A 6 56.34 -31.74 -12.95
C GLU A 6 55.42 -32.83 -12.39
N LEU A 7 54.60 -33.34 -13.26
CA LEU A 7 54.21 -34.73 -13.54
C LEU A 7 54.51 -35.85 -12.51
N SER A 8 53.53 -36.66 -12.23
CA SER A 8 53.70 -38.13 -12.27
C SER A 8 52.36 -38.85 -12.49
N GLN A 9 52.35 -39.56 -13.62
CA GLN A 9 51.36 -40.60 -13.97
C GLN A 9 51.65 -41.90 -13.18
N GLN A 10 50.61 -42.61 -12.77
CA GLN A 10 50.73 -44.05 -12.70
C GLN A 10 49.40 -44.74 -13.03
N LYS A 11 49.46 -45.55 -14.10
CA LYS A 11 48.52 -46.58 -14.55
C LYS A 11 48.68 -47.84 -13.68
N SER A 12 47.57 -48.56 -13.39
CA SER A 12 47.53 -50.06 -13.30
C SER A 12 46.07 -50.49 -13.19
N THR A 13 45.47 -50.98 -14.22
CA THR A 13 45.27 -52.39 -14.70
C THR A 13 44.41 -53.28 -13.80
N THR A 14 43.19 -53.50 -14.31
CA THR A 14 42.38 -54.72 -14.47
C THR A 14 42.30 -55.77 -13.33
N ARG A 15 41.06 -56.08 -12.93
CA ARG A 15 40.55 -57.46 -12.92
C ARG A 15 39.00 -57.51 -12.91
N GLN A 16 38.46 -58.13 -13.95
CA GLN A 16 37.11 -58.67 -14.01
C GLN A 16 36.95 -59.79 -12.96
N ASN A 17 35.80 -59.77 -12.30
CA ASN A 17 35.16 -61.00 -11.86
C ASN A 17 33.64 -60.86 -11.99
N ARG A 18 33.12 -61.76 -12.78
CA ARG A 18 31.73 -62.03 -13.11
C ARG A 18 31.13 -62.88 -11.98
N SER A 19 29.99 -62.45 -11.46
CA SER A 19 29.09 -63.32 -10.67
C SER A 19 27.66 -62.88 -10.96
N GLU A 20 26.98 -63.79 -11.68
CA GLU A 20 25.53 -63.76 -11.89
C GLU A 20 24.81 -64.07 -10.57
N GLY A 21 23.72 -63.37 -10.28
CA GLY A 21 22.87 -63.70 -9.13
C GLY A 21 21.65 -62.77 -9.02
N ASN A 22 20.59 -63.20 -9.63
CA ASN A 22 19.17 -63.00 -9.31
C ASN A 22 18.68 -61.63 -8.81
N GLY A 23 18.01 -61.00 -9.60
CA GLY A 23 16.90 -60.22 -9.78
C GLY A 23 15.76 -60.16 -8.74
N PHE A 24 14.91 -59.22 -8.96
CA PHE A 24 13.59 -59.02 -8.36
C PHE A 24 13.58 -58.65 -6.86
N CYS A 25 13.71 -57.38 -6.53
CA CYS A 25 12.83 -56.66 -5.62
C CYS A 25 13.38 -55.26 -5.31
N CYS A 26 13.09 -54.22 -6.08
CA CYS A 26 13.23 -52.81 -5.66
C CYS A 26 12.65 -51.78 -6.63
N VAL A 27 11.61 -52.09 -7.37
CA VAL A 27 10.99 -51.10 -8.27
C VAL A 27 9.66 -50.52 -7.76
N LYS A 28 9.11 -51.05 -6.67
CA LYS A 28 7.82 -50.60 -6.10
C LYS A 28 7.94 -49.52 -5.01
N SER A 29 9.10 -49.27 -4.42
CA SER A 29 9.27 -48.29 -3.34
C SER A 29 9.61 -46.87 -3.82
N ALA A 30 10.22 -46.73 -5.00
CA ALA A 30 10.57 -45.39 -5.52
C ALA A 30 9.36 -44.60 -6.07
N ALA A 31 8.37 -45.31 -6.66
CA ALA A 31 7.16 -44.69 -7.17
C ALA A 31 6.23 -44.13 -6.07
N VAL A 32 6.19 -44.77 -4.89
CA VAL A 32 5.37 -44.30 -3.76
C VAL A 32 6.00 -43.08 -3.08
N LEU A 33 7.32 -43.01 -3.01
CA LEU A 33 8.00 -41.82 -2.45
C LEU A 33 7.86 -40.59 -3.31
N VAL A 34 7.88 -40.73 -4.64
CA VAL A 34 7.69 -39.64 -5.59
C VAL A 34 6.24 -39.13 -5.57
N LEU A 35 5.24 -40.00 -5.38
CA LEU A 35 3.85 -39.59 -5.24
C LEU A 35 3.58 -38.85 -3.90
N LEU A 36 4.23 -39.21 -2.82
CA LEU A 36 4.11 -38.53 -1.53
C LEU A 36 4.78 -37.15 -1.52
N VAL A 37 5.87 -36.97 -2.25
CA VAL A 37 6.53 -35.66 -2.38
C VAL A 37 5.71 -34.71 -3.29
N CYS A 38 5.00 -35.21 -4.30
CA CYS A 38 4.10 -34.41 -5.12
C CYS A 38 2.81 -33.98 -4.40
N LEU A 39 2.37 -34.69 -3.37
CA LEU A 39 1.19 -34.32 -2.57
C LEU A 39 1.50 -33.31 -1.45
N ALA A 40 2.76 -33.14 -1.05
CA ALA A 40 3.18 -32.11 -0.08
C ALA A 40 3.40 -30.72 -0.71
N GLY A 41 3.31 -30.60 -2.02
CA GLY A 41 3.55 -29.37 -2.79
C GLY A 41 2.30 -28.58 -3.17
N VAL A 42 1.19 -28.71 -2.43
CA VAL A 42 0.13 -27.70 -2.50
C VAL A 42 0.64 -26.48 -1.75
N VAL A 43 1.47 -25.68 -2.42
CA VAL A 43 1.71 -24.30 -2.01
C VAL A 43 0.34 -23.63 -2.08
N THR A 44 -0.32 -23.52 -0.94
CA THR A 44 -1.44 -22.59 -0.82
C THR A 44 -0.88 -21.23 -1.13
N ILE A 45 -1.14 -20.72 -2.34
CA ILE A 45 -0.93 -19.32 -2.65
C ILE A 45 -1.83 -18.60 -1.65
N ALA A 46 -1.25 -18.14 -0.55
CA ALA A 46 -1.95 -17.33 0.42
C ALA A 46 -2.56 -16.18 -0.37
N ASP A 47 -3.87 -16.02 -0.29
CA ASP A 47 -4.57 -14.91 -0.93
C ASP A 47 -3.99 -13.62 -0.32
N ALA A 48 -3.05 -13.02 -1.02
CA ALA A 48 -2.27 -11.87 -0.57
C ALA A 48 -3.12 -10.59 -0.52
N ARG A 49 -4.45 -10.72 -0.61
CA ARG A 49 -5.38 -9.60 -0.48
C ARG A 49 -5.35 -9.03 0.92
N PHE A 50 -5.31 -7.72 1.01
CA PHE A 50 -5.47 -7.03 2.28
C PHE A 50 -6.85 -7.36 2.87
N ARG A 51 -6.88 -7.76 4.14
CA ARG A 51 -8.11 -8.11 4.87
C ARG A 51 -8.38 -7.09 5.98
N ALA A 52 -9.65 -6.97 6.37
CA ALA A 52 -10.01 -6.13 7.50
C ALA A 52 -9.24 -6.55 8.76
N MET A 53 -8.65 -5.56 9.44
CA MET A 53 -7.92 -5.76 10.68
C MET A 53 -8.88 -5.90 11.87
N GLN A 54 -8.33 -6.20 13.04
CA GLN A 54 -9.08 -6.25 14.29
C GLN A 54 -9.50 -4.83 14.73
N TRP A 55 -10.63 -4.76 15.46
CA TRP A 55 -11.08 -3.53 16.05
C TRP A 55 -10.17 -3.07 17.18
N THR A 56 -9.75 -1.81 17.13
CA THR A 56 -8.82 -1.17 18.07
C THR A 56 -9.48 0.11 18.63
N PRO A 57 -9.30 0.43 19.92
CA PRO A 57 -9.84 1.65 20.50
C PRO A 57 -9.06 2.89 20.01
N ALA A 58 -9.79 4.01 19.88
CA ALA A 58 -9.26 5.32 19.54
C ALA A 58 -10.24 6.41 20.01
N HIS A 59 -9.98 7.66 19.62
CA HIS A 59 -10.91 8.79 19.75
C HIS A 59 -11.11 9.43 18.40
N ALA A 60 -12.22 10.13 18.23
CA ALA A 60 -12.51 10.92 17.05
C ALA A 60 -13.03 12.31 17.43
N THR A 61 -12.51 13.32 16.75
CA THR A 61 -13.05 14.68 16.65
C THR A 61 -13.53 14.94 15.23
N PHE A 62 -13.85 16.16 14.90
CA PHE A 62 -14.21 16.57 13.55
C PHE A 62 -13.62 17.94 13.21
N TYR A 63 -13.48 18.21 11.91
CA TYR A 63 -13.00 19.47 11.37
C TYR A 63 -13.72 19.87 10.08
N GLY A 64 -13.48 21.12 9.63
CA GLY A 64 -14.07 21.66 8.42
C GLY A 64 -15.51 22.10 8.58
N ASP A 65 -16.19 22.28 7.45
CA ASP A 65 -17.57 22.68 7.39
C ASP A 65 -18.48 21.60 6.75
N GLU A 66 -19.79 21.88 6.70
CA GLU A 66 -20.75 20.98 6.07
C GLU A 66 -20.62 20.94 4.54
N ALA A 67 -20.07 21.98 3.94
CA ALA A 67 -19.85 22.05 2.49
C ALA A 67 -18.69 21.19 2.02
N THR A 68 -17.86 20.68 2.94
CA THR A 68 -16.73 19.78 2.72
C THR A 68 -15.58 20.33 1.85
N ALA A 69 -15.64 21.57 1.40
CA ALA A 69 -14.60 22.16 0.57
C ALA A 69 -13.23 22.15 1.26
N GLU A 70 -13.19 22.46 2.56
CA GLU A 70 -11.96 22.47 3.35
C GLU A 70 -11.42 21.07 3.68
N THR A 71 -12.26 20.04 3.61
CA THR A 71 -11.88 18.67 3.96
C THR A 71 -11.50 17.82 2.74
N MET A 72 -11.74 18.31 1.51
CA MET A 72 -11.42 17.59 0.28
C MET A 72 -9.96 17.70 -0.12
N GLY A 73 -9.22 18.69 0.37
CA GLY A 73 -7.77 18.82 0.25
C GLY A 73 -7.06 18.31 1.51
N GLY A 74 -5.73 18.50 1.60
CA GLY A 74 -4.99 18.25 2.82
C GLY A 74 -3.60 17.70 2.62
N ALA A 75 -2.99 17.26 3.71
CA ALA A 75 -1.59 16.86 3.78
C ALA A 75 -1.24 15.65 2.87
N CYS A 76 -2.22 14.88 2.42
CA CYS A 76 -1.98 13.83 1.41
C CYS A 76 -1.72 14.39 0.00
N GLY A 77 -1.99 15.70 -0.23
CA GLY A 77 -1.85 16.33 -1.54
C GLY A 77 -2.97 15.97 -2.51
N TYR A 78 -4.08 15.45 -2.02
CA TYR A 78 -5.28 15.22 -2.83
C TYR A 78 -6.00 16.55 -3.04
N ASP A 79 -6.61 16.68 -4.19
CA ASP A 79 -7.54 17.76 -4.50
C ASP A 79 -8.99 17.23 -4.55
N ILE A 80 -9.93 18.14 -4.80
CA ILE A 80 -11.34 17.79 -4.90
C ILE A 80 -11.64 16.79 -6.03
N THR A 81 -10.76 16.71 -7.03
CA THR A 81 -10.90 15.80 -8.18
C THR A 81 -10.48 14.36 -7.85
N ALA A 82 -9.81 14.13 -6.71
CA ALA A 82 -9.45 12.79 -6.26
C ALA A 82 -10.67 11.87 -6.05
N GLY A 83 -11.84 12.46 -5.79
CA GLY A 83 -13.11 11.75 -5.77
C GLY A 83 -13.36 10.94 -4.49
N TYR A 84 -12.77 11.35 -3.36
CA TYR A 84 -12.98 10.67 -2.06
C TYR A 84 -14.25 11.13 -1.33
N GLY A 85 -14.85 12.27 -1.76
CA GLY A 85 -16.10 12.80 -1.19
C GLY A 85 -15.94 13.26 0.26
N ALA A 86 -17.04 13.25 1.01
CA ALA A 86 -17.11 13.73 2.38
C ALA A 86 -16.76 12.67 3.46
N ASP A 87 -16.65 11.39 3.08
CA ASP A 87 -16.29 10.33 4.02
C ASP A 87 -14.75 10.22 4.14
N THR A 88 -14.17 11.25 4.78
CA THR A 88 -12.72 11.41 4.89
C THR A 88 -12.30 11.67 6.33
N ALA A 89 -11.01 11.47 6.60
CA ALA A 89 -10.40 11.71 7.90
C ALA A 89 -8.98 12.27 7.74
N ALA A 90 -8.65 13.21 8.62
CA ALA A 90 -7.28 13.51 8.97
C ALA A 90 -6.82 12.53 10.06
N LEU A 91 -5.61 12.03 9.93
CA LEU A 91 -5.02 11.04 10.84
C LEU A 91 -4.06 11.71 11.81
N SER A 92 -4.03 11.28 13.07
CA SER A 92 -2.92 11.63 13.97
C SER A 92 -1.59 11.14 13.38
N SER A 93 -0.48 11.76 13.78
CA SER A 93 0.87 11.41 13.27
C SER A 93 1.18 9.91 13.37
N THR A 94 0.69 9.25 14.43
CA THR A 94 0.82 7.80 14.64
C THR A 94 0.20 6.97 13.51
N LEU A 95 -0.90 7.41 12.94
CA LEU A 95 -1.58 6.73 11.84
C LEU A 95 -1.16 7.27 10.47
N PHE A 96 -0.76 8.54 10.40
CA PHE A 96 -0.35 9.20 9.16
C PHE A 96 0.97 8.67 8.61
N GLN A 97 1.91 8.32 9.52
CA GLN A 97 3.17 7.65 9.17
C GLN A 97 3.93 8.37 8.06
N GLU A 98 4.17 9.68 8.21
CA GLU A 98 4.90 10.50 7.23
C GLU A 98 4.28 10.49 5.80
N GLY A 99 2.97 10.24 5.72
CA GLY A 99 2.24 10.18 4.45
C GLY A 99 1.91 8.78 3.95
N TYR A 100 2.56 7.73 4.46
CA TYR A 100 2.22 6.35 4.06
C TYR A 100 0.80 5.93 4.48
N GLY A 101 0.17 6.64 5.43
CA GLY A 101 -1.23 6.47 5.78
C GLY A 101 -2.22 7.04 4.77
N CYS A 102 -1.76 7.83 3.79
CA CYS A 102 -2.63 8.46 2.79
C CYS A 102 -3.33 7.44 1.89
N GLY A 103 -4.62 7.66 1.64
CA GLY A 103 -5.46 6.80 0.79
C GLY A 103 -6.00 5.55 1.49
N THR A 104 -5.52 5.21 2.69
CA THR A 104 -5.98 4.05 3.48
C THR A 104 -7.44 4.20 3.92
N CYS A 105 -8.12 3.07 4.09
CA CYS A 105 -9.52 3.05 4.46
C CYS A 105 -9.73 2.48 5.85
N TYR A 106 -10.62 3.13 6.60
CA TYR A 106 -10.95 2.74 7.96
C TYR A 106 -12.46 2.60 8.14
N GLN A 107 -12.87 1.57 8.86
CA GLN A 107 -14.18 1.52 9.49
C GLN A 107 -14.08 2.06 10.91
N ILE A 108 -15.01 2.92 11.28
CA ILE A 108 -15.05 3.59 12.58
C ILE A 108 -16.48 3.52 13.12
N ARG A 109 -16.64 3.33 14.42
CA ARG A 109 -17.92 3.41 15.13
C ARG A 109 -17.75 4.03 16.50
N CYS A 110 -18.68 4.88 16.88
CA CYS A 110 -18.74 5.46 18.21
C CYS A 110 -19.14 4.41 19.26
N VAL A 111 -18.52 4.44 20.44
CA VAL A 111 -18.77 3.47 21.52
C VAL A 111 -18.76 4.12 22.88
N LYS A 112 -19.59 3.61 23.80
CA LYS A 112 -19.52 3.94 25.25
C LYS A 112 -19.67 5.43 25.60
N ALA A 113 -20.35 6.23 24.78
CA ALA A 113 -20.71 7.61 25.09
C ALA A 113 -22.20 7.83 24.84
N ALA A 114 -22.81 8.77 25.58
CA ALA A 114 -24.23 9.11 25.42
C ALA A 114 -24.53 9.70 24.05
N ASP A 115 -23.55 10.40 23.48
CA ASP A 115 -23.64 11.08 22.19
C ASP A 115 -23.47 10.13 21.00
N CYS A 116 -23.11 8.86 21.23
CA CYS A 116 -23.11 7.85 20.17
C CYS A 116 -24.53 7.54 19.72
N TYR A 117 -24.75 7.50 18.42
CA TYR A 117 -26.07 7.11 17.90
C TYR A 117 -26.39 5.64 18.21
N ARG A 118 -27.68 5.38 18.47
CA ARG A 118 -28.16 4.03 18.81
C ARG A 118 -27.80 3.05 17.69
N GLY A 119 -27.42 1.83 18.07
CA GLY A 119 -27.00 0.79 17.15
C GLY A 119 -25.54 0.92 16.70
N SER A 120 -24.78 1.91 17.16
CA SER A 120 -23.37 2.11 16.87
C SER A 120 -23.09 2.03 15.35
N PRO A 121 -23.63 2.94 14.54
CA PRO A 121 -23.44 2.91 13.09
C PRO A 121 -21.95 2.86 12.73
N VAL A 122 -21.60 2.04 11.76
CA VAL A 122 -20.24 1.93 11.24
C VAL A 122 -20.12 2.81 10.00
N ILE A 123 -19.22 3.77 10.04
CA ILE A 123 -18.84 4.58 8.88
C ILE A 123 -17.58 4.00 8.24
N THR A 124 -17.38 4.25 6.95
CA THR A 124 -16.13 3.94 6.25
C THR A 124 -15.55 5.24 5.70
N VAL A 125 -14.31 5.56 6.09
CA VAL A 125 -13.64 6.79 5.68
C VAL A 125 -12.32 6.51 4.96
N THR A 126 -11.90 7.44 4.11
CA THR A 126 -10.57 7.45 3.48
C THR A 126 -9.69 8.48 4.18
N ALA A 127 -8.45 8.12 4.47
CA ALA A 127 -7.44 9.04 4.99
C ALA A 127 -6.97 10.00 3.90
N THR A 128 -7.17 11.30 4.11
CA THR A 128 -6.83 12.34 3.12
C THR A 128 -5.98 13.47 3.70
N ASN A 129 -5.83 13.50 5.04
CA ASN A 129 -5.17 14.62 5.70
C ASN A 129 -4.40 14.17 6.95
N LEU A 130 -3.59 15.07 7.47
CA LEU A 130 -2.89 14.98 8.76
C LEU A 130 -3.62 15.86 9.78
N CYS A 131 -3.94 15.31 10.94
CA CYS A 131 -4.17 16.07 12.15
C CYS A 131 -2.81 16.26 12.84
N PRO A 132 -2.19 17.45 12.78
CA PRO A 132 -0.87 17.67 13.33
C PRO A 132 -0.89 17.64 14.86
N PRO A 133 0.23 17.27 15.51
CA PRO A 133 0.33 17.39 16.97
C PRO A 133 0.26 18.85 17.41
N ASN A 134 -0.39 19.07 18.54
CA ASN A 134 -0.41 20.37 19.22
C ASN A 134 0.34 20.25 20.55
N TRP A 135 1.63 20.50 20.52
CA TRP A 135 2.52 20.37 21.66
C TRP A 135 2.29 21.43 22.76
N ALA A 136 1.50 22.47 22.47
CA ALA A 136 1.12 23.48 23.45
C ALA A 136 0.01 23.00 24.41
N GLN A 137 -0.59 21.83 24.12
CA GLN A 137 -1.71 21.26 24.90
C GLN A 137 -1.40 19.83 25.33
N ASP A 138 -1.94 19.46 26.47
CA ASP A 138 -1.88 18.09 26.97
C ASP A 138 -2.66 17.13 26.04
N THR A 139 -2.14 15.92 25.90
CA THR A 139 -2.73 14.87 25.06
C THR A 139 -4.18 14.54 25.42
N ASN A 140 -4.59 14.76 26.67
CA ASN A 140 -5.95 14.52 27.14
C ASN A 140 -6.80 15.81 27.25
N ASN A 141 -6.24 16.96 26.88
CA ASN A 141 -6.91 18.25 26.94
C ASN A 141 -6.51 19.12 25.73
N GLY A 142 -7.07 18.81 24.56
CA GLY A 142 -6.87 19.55 23.32
C GLY A 142 -5.72 19.05 22.42
N GLY A 143 -4.70 18.36 22.97
CA GLY A 143 -3.62 17.73 22.20
C GLY A 143 -4.02 16.37 21.63
N TRP A 144 -5.24 16.25 21.08
CA TRP A 144 -5.84 14.97 20.67
C TRP A 144 -5.03 14.18 19.66
N CYS A 145 -4.26 14.85 18.79
CA CYS A 145 -3.43 14.23 17.76
C CYS A 145 -1.97 14.04 18.16
N ASN A 146 -1.60 14.35 19.42
CA ASN A 146 -0.24 14.17 19.92
C ASN A 146 0.11 12.67 20.01
N PRO A 147 1.29 12.26 19.50
CA PRO A 147 1.77 10.90 19.70
C PRO A 147 1.93 10.56 21.21
N PRO A 148 1.76 9.30 21.59
CA PRO A 148 1.49 8.12 20.76
C PRO A 148 0.00 7.87 20.47
N ARG A 149 -0.86 8.86 20.68
CA ARG A 149 -2.31 8.68 20.58
C ARG A 149 -2.74 8.33 19.15
N THR A 150 -3.59 7.31 19.03
CA THR A 150 -4.36 7.02 17.84
C THR A 150 -5.62 7.86 17.82
N HIS A 151 -5.74 8.75 16.84
CA HIS A 151 -6.85 9.68 16.75
C HIS A 151 -7.26 9.90 15.29
N PHE A 152 -8.56 10.12 15.10
CA PHE A 152 -9.15 10.48 13.81
C PHE A 152 -9.81 11.85 13.94
N ASP A 153 -9.45 12.79 13.10
CA ASP A 153 -10.17 14.04 12.96
C ASP A 153 -11.00 13.95 11.66
N LEU A 154 -12.31 13.75 11.83
CA LEU A 154 -13.20 13.38 10.73
C LEU A 154 -13.74 14.62 10.04
N ALA A 155 -13.99 14.55 8.74
CA ALA A 155 -14.85 15.55 8.10
C ALA A 155 -16.20 15.57 8.83
N ILE A 156 -16.74 16.77 9.13
CA ILE A 156 -17.96 16.91 9.95
C ILE A 156 -19.15 16.08 9.44
N PRO A 157 -19.39 15.94 8.09
CA PRO A 157 -20.46 15.07 7.61
C PRO A 157 -20.24 13.59 7.91
N ALA A 158 -18.98 13.12 7.97
CA ALA A 158 -18.66 11.76 8.36
C ALA A 158 -18.90 11.53 9.86
N PHE A 159 -18.49 12.47 10.72
CA PHE A 159 -18.71 12.40 12.17
C PHE A 159 -20.19 12.35 12.51
N LYS A 160 -21.01 13.21 11.89
CA LYS A 160 -22.47 13.27 12.08
C LYS A 160 -23.22 11.99 11.70
N LYS A 161 -22.59 11.04 11.02
CA LYS A 161 -23.19 9.72 10.74
C LYS A 161 -23.12 8.77 11.92
N MET A 162 -22.27 9.03 12.94
CA MET A 162 -22.05 8.09 14.03
C MET A 162 -22.31 8.69 15.43
N ALA A 163 -22.27 10.01 15.57
CA ALA A 163 -22.42 10.69 16.86
C ALA A 163 -22.98 12.10 16.69
N ASP A 164 -23.54 12.64 17.80
CA ASP A 164 -23.89 14.05 17.89
C ASP A 164 -22.59 14.89 17.89
N TRP A 165 -22.49 15.83 16.98
CA TRP A 165 -21.31 16.66 16.82
C TRP A 165 -21.08 17.63 18.00
N HIS A 166 -22.11 17.95 18.80
CA HIS A 166 -21.98 18.77 20.02
C HIS A 166 -21.09 18.12 21.08
N ALA A 167 -20.85 16.81 20.99
CA ALA A 167 -19.93 16.11 21.89
C ALA A 167 -18.46 16.57 21.71
N GLY A 168 -18.11 17.16 20.56
CA GLY A 168 -16.75 17.58 20.25
C GLY A 168 -15.79 16.42 20.02
N ILE A 169 -15.65 15.53 21.01
CA ILE A 169 -14.81 14.33 20.96
C ILE A 169 -15.58 13.12 21.47
N VAL A 170 -15.42 11.98 20.81
CA VAL A 170 -16.05 10.72 21.21
C VAL A 170 -15.06 9.55 21.19
N PRO A 171 -15.21 8.57 22.11
CA PRO A 171 -14.48 7.32 22.04
C PRO A 171 -15.00 6.47 20.87
N VAL A 172 -14.09 5.88 20.14
CA VAL A 172 -14.41 5.05 18.97
C VAL A 172 -13.68 3.72 18.99
N MET A 173 -14.23 2.75 18.27
CA MET A 173 -13.47 1.60 17.78
C MET A 173 -13.24 1.79 16.30
N TYR A 174 -12.02 1.51 15.84
CA TYR A 174 -11.65 1.56 14.42
C TYR A 174 -10.96 0.27 13.97
N ARG A 175 -10.97 0.04 12.68
CA ARG A 175 -10.13 -0.96 12.01
C ARG A 175 -9.79 -0.53 10.60
N ARG A 176 -8.61 -0.89 10.12
CA ARG A 176 -8.30 -0.77 8.69
C ARG A 176 -9.08 -1.82 7.91
N VAL A 177 -9.56 -1.41 6.75
CA VAL A 177 -10.33 -2.27 5.84
C VAL A 177 -9.82 -2.11 4.40
N PRO A 178 -10.08 -3.10 3.52
CA PRO A 178 -9.79 -2.93 2.11
C PRO A 178 -10.48 -1.70 1.54
N CYS A 179 -9.74 -0.91 0.77
CA CYS A 179 -10.29 0.21 0.02
C CYS A 179 -10.99 -0.30 -1.24
N MET A 180 -12.31 -0.18 -1.25
CA MET A 180 -13.14 -0.56 -2.40
C MET A 180 -13.12 0.56 -3.43
N ARG A 181 -12.25 0.44 -4.45
CA ARG A 181 -12.08 1.44 -5.52
C ARG A 181 -12.61 0.93 -6.84
N LYS A 182 -13.26 1.81 -7.61
CA LYS A 182 -13.70 1.52 -8.97
C LYS A 182 -12.64 1.98 -9.99
N GLY A 183 -12.33 1.12 -10.96
CA GLY A 183 -11.32 1.38 -11.97
C GLY A 183 -9.88 1.23 -11.47
N GLY A 184 -8.94 1.68 -12.26
CA GLY A 184 -7.51 1.59 -11.98
C GLY A 184 -6.98 2.72 -11.12
N ILE A 185 -5.74 2.59 -10.69
CA ILE A 185 -4.99 3.64 -10.00
C ILE A 185 -4.91 4.87 -10.90
N ARG A 186 -4.99 6.06 -10.30
CA ARG A 186 -4.87 7.35 -10.98
C ARG A 186 -3.59 8.04 -10.61
N PHE A 187 -2.98 8.71 -11.58
CA PHE A 187 -1.70 9.40 -11.47
C PHE A 187 -1.91 10.86 -11.93
N ALA A 188 -1.94 11.80 -10.99
CA ALA A 188 -2.02 13.23 -11.29
C ALA A 188 -0.60 13.79 -11.41
N PHE A 189 -0.26 14.38 -12.56
CA PHE A 189 1.08 14.82 -12.90
C PHE A 189 1.28 16.29 -12.61
N GLN A 190 2.39 16.59 -11.92
CA GLN A 190 2.91 17.93 -11.67
C GLN A 190 4.40 17.99 -11.98
N GLY A 191 5.02 19.15 -11.83
CA GLY A 191 6.45 19.35 -12.11
C GLY A 191 6.72 19.80 -13.54
N ASN A 192 7.64 19.14 -14.23
CA ASN A 192 8.02 19.37 -15.61
C ASN A 192 8.58 18.09 -16.25
N PRO A 193 8.89 18.03 -17.56
CA PRO A 193 9.36 16.80 -18.22
C PRO A 193 10.67 16.20 -17.70
N HIS A 194 11.48 16.96 -16.94
CA HIS A 194 12.74 16.52 -16.35
C HIS A 194 12.64 16.21 -14.84
N TRP A 195 11.59 16.73 -14.21
CA TRP A 195 11.23 16.49 -12.82
C TRP A 195 9.74 16.22 -12.76
N LEU A 196 9.37 14.98 -12.73
CA LEU A 196 7.98 14.55 -12.65
C LEU A 196 7.60 14.28 -11.19
N LEU A 197 6.58 15.00 -10.72
CA LEU A 197 5.91 14.77 -9.44
C LEU A 197 4.55 14.14 -9.73
N VAL A 198 4.27 13.01 -9.07
CA VAL A 198 3.06 12.23 -9.30
C VAL A 198 2.29 12.04 -7.99
N TYR A 199 1.06 12.52 -7.93
CA TYR A 199 0.13 12.18 -6.87
C TYR A 199 -0.65 10.93 -7.24
N VAL A 200 -0.64 9.93 -6.34
CA VAL A 200 -1.27 8.63 -6.59
C VAL A 200 -2.60 8.56 -5.86
N THR A 201 -3.68 8.37 -6.61
CA THR A 201 -5.04 8.31 -6.06
C THR A 201 -5.78 7.04 -6.51
N ASN A 202 -6.95 6.78 -5.93
CA ASN A 202 -7.79 5.64 -6.25
C ASN A 202 -7.11 4.27 -6.04
N VAL A 203 -6.23 4.17 -5.05
CA VAL A 203 -5.52 2.93 -4.71
C VAL A 203 -6.45 1.98 -3.96
N GLY A 204 -6.64 0.78 -4.50
CA GLY A 204 -7.45 -0.29 -3.89
C GLY A 204 -6.65 -1.14 -2.89
N GLY A 205 -7.24 -2.23 -2.42
CA GLY A 205 -6.60 -3.13 -1.47
C GLY A 205 -6.28 -2.43 -0.14
N ALA A 206 -5.03 -2.40 0.29
CA ALA A 206 -4.62 -1.69 1.51
C ALA A 206 -4.75 -0.16 1.40
N GLY A 207 -4.87 0.37 0.18
CA GLY A 207 -5.06 1.80 -0.07
C GLY A 207 -3.79 2.64 -0.04
N ASP A 208 -2.66 2.05 0.33
CA ASP A 208 -1.37 2.72 0.50
C ASP A 208 -0.35 2.36 -0.59
N VAL A 209 0.68 3.21 -0.70
CA VAL A 209 1.85 2.97 -1.55
C VAL A 209 3.11 3.20 -0.71
N GLY A 210 4.04 2.25 -0.72
CA GLY A 210 5.33 2.35 -0.02
C GLY A 210 6.47 2.69 -0.97
N GLU A 211 6.44 2.09 -2.17
CA GLU A 211 7.47 2.33 -3.18
C GLU A 211 6.86 2.47 -4.57
N MET A 212 7.50 3.29 -5.38
CA MET A 212 7.07 3.55 -6.75
C MET A 212 8.26 3.64 -7.70
N TRP A 213 8.06 3.15 -8.93
CA TRP A 213 9.00 3.28 -10.03
C TRP A 213 8.26 3.74 -11.28
N VAL A 214 8.96 4.49 -12.11
CA VAL A 214 8.49 4.89 -13.44
C VAL A 214 9.41 4.36 -14.51
N LYS A 215 8.85 4.05 -15.66
CA LYS A 215 9.59 3.65 -16.88
C LYS A 215 8.94 4.29 -18.09
N GLY A 216 9.73 4.96 -18.91
CA GLY A 216 9.36 5.38 -20.26
C GLY A 216 9.60 4.28 -21.29
N ASN A 217 8.94 4.36 -22.43
CA ASN A 217 9.11 3.41 -23.53
C ASN A 217 10.32 3.71 -24.45
N GLY A 218 11.10 4.77 -24.16
CA GLY A 218 12.30 5.16 -24.90
C GLY A 218 13.58 4.36 -24.61
N GLY A 219 13.47 3.17 -24.03
CA GLY A 219 14.62 2.28 -23.76
C GLY A 219 15.27 2.44 -22.39
N MET A 220 14.84 3.41 -21.58
CA MET A 220 15.29 3.58 -20.20
C MET A 220 14.76 2.46 -19.29
N GLY A 221 15.58 1.99 -18.34
CA GLY A 221 15.16 1.04 -17.31
C GLY A 221 14.17 1.64 -16.31
N TRP A 222 13.77 0.84 -15.30
CA TRP A 222 12.95 1.32 -14.21
C TRP A 222 13.72 2.34 -13.35
N LEU A 223 13.18 3.55 -13.25
CA LEU A 223 13.67 4.61 -12.37
C LEU A 223 12.87 4.59 -11.06
N ARG A 224 13.55 4.41 -9.93
CA ARG A 224 12.92 4.49 -8.62
C ARG A 224 12.52 5.93 -8.34
N MET A 225 11.28 6.13 -7.93
CA MET A 225 10.78 7.43 -7.50
C MET A 225 10.99 7.59 -5.99
N SER A 226 11.40 8.76 -5.55
CA SER A 226 11.47 9.06 -4.12
C SER A 226 10.10 9.52 -3.62
N HIS A 227 9.72 9.03 -2.43
CA HIS A 227 8.56 9.56 -1.72
C HIS A 227 8.84 11.01 -1.33
N ASN A 228 7.96 11.91 -1.76
CA ASN A 228 8.11 13.33 -1.47
C ASN A 228 7.37 13.70 -0.19
N TRP A 229 6.03 13.68 -0.24
CA TRP A 229 5.16 13.90 0.91
C TRP A 229 3.75 13.37 0.60
N GLY A 230 3.03 12.91 1.63
CA GLY A 230 1.66 12.45 1.47
C GLY A 230 1.57 11.29 0.48
N ALA A 231 0.76 11.44 -0.57
CA ALA A 231 0.61 10.45 -1.63
C ALA A 231 1.44 10.77 -2.88
N SER A 232 2.50 11.59 -2.76
CA SER A 232 3.29 12.04 -3.90
C SER A 232 4.66 11.40 -3.99
N TYR A 233 5.05 11.08 -5.22
CA TYR A 233 6.34 10.48 -5.58
C TYR A 233 6.99 11.27 -6.70
N GLN A 234 8.30 11.45 -6.65
CA GLN A 234 9.04 12.23 -7.64
C GLN A 234 10.16 11.45 -8.31
N ALA A 235 10.39 11.76 -9.57
CA ALA A 235 11.48 11.22 -10.36
C ALA A 235 12.18 12.33 -11.13
N PHE A 236 13.50 12.24 -11.20
CA PHE A 236 14.35 13.12 -12.01
C PHE A 236 14.83 12.33 -13.23
N GLY A 237 14.45 12.76 -14.42
CA GLY A 237 14.82 12.11 -15.67
C GLY A 237 14.08 12.69 -16.87
N GLN A 238 14.57 12.42 -18.07
CA GLN A 238 13.91 12.83 -19.32
C GLN A 238 12.78 11.86 -19.63
N LEU A 239 11.58 12.14 -19.14
CA LEU A 239 10.39 11.33 -19.30
C LEU A 239 9.43 11.87 -20.35
N GLY A 240 9.61 13.14 -20.76
CA GLY A 240 8.78 13.79 -21.77
C GLY A 240 8.79 13.06 -23.11
N GLY A 241 7.65 13.02 -23.80
CA GLY A 241 7.51 12.38 -25.12
C GLY A 241 7.52 10.85 -25.12
N GLN A 242 7.46 10.21 -23.94
CA GLN A 242 7.44 8.76 -23.77
C GLN A 242 6.16 8.29 -23.09
N ALA A 243 5.58 7.19 -23.52
CA ALA A 243 4.51 6.54 -22.75
C ALA A 243 5.08 6.01 -21.42
N LEU A 244 4.36 6.26 -20.32
CA LEU A 244 4.84 5.95 -18.99
C LEU A 244 4.10 4.78 -18.36
N SER A 245 4.89 3.84 -17.84
CA SER A 245 4.44 2.74 -17.01
C SER A 245 4.92 2.95 -15.57
N PHE A 246 4.12 2.53 -14.60
CA PHE A 246 4.46 2.61 -13.19
C PHE A 246 4.44 1.24 -12.53
N LYS A 247 5.36 1.02 -11.61
CA LYS A 247 5.36 -0.13 -10.72
C LYS A 247 5.18 0.39 -9.29
N LEU A 248 4.22 -0.16 -8.55
CA LEU A 248 3.88 0.29 -7.21
C LEU A 248 3.90 -0.89 -6.25
N THR A 249 4.48 -0.69 -5.06
CA THR A 249 4.47 -1.66 -3.96
C THR A 249 3.66 -1.08 -2.81
N SER A 250 2.67 -1.82 -2.33
CA SER A 250 1.89 -1.43 -1.14
C SER A 250 2.79 -1.40 0.10
N TYR A 251 2.69 -0.34 0.89
CA TYR A 251 3.42 -0.19 2.16
C TYR A 251 3.06 -1.28 3.17
N THR A 252 1.77 -1.58 3.29
CA THR A 252 1.27 -2.54 4.28
C THR A 252 1.50 -4.00 3.88
N THR A 253 1.29 -4.33 2.60
CA THR A 253 1.26 -5.75 2.18
C THR A 253 2.53 -6.20 1.47
N GLY A 254 3.38 -5.27 1.02
CA GLY A 254 4.54 -5.57 0.18
C GLY A 254 4.18 -6.05 -1.23
N LEU A 255 2.89 -6.15 -1.56
CA LEU A 255 2.45 -6.55 -2.90
C LEU A 255 2.84 -5.50 -3.92
N THR A 256 3.32 -5.97 -5.06
CA THR A 256 3.69 -5.10 -6.19
C THR A 256 2.77 -5.32 -7.37
N ILE A 257 2.32 -4.24 -7.99
CA ILE A 257 1.57 -4.26 -9.24
C ILE A 257 2.27 -3.44 -10.33
N LEU A 258 1.96 -3.77 -11.57
CA LEU A 258 2.40 -3.06 -12.76
C LEU A 258 1.20 -2.32 -13.39
N ALA A 259 1.29 -1.00 -13.46
CA ALA A 259 0.42 -0.12 -14.22
C ALA A 259 1.09 0.16 -15.58
N ALA A 260 0.97 -0.78 -16.52
CA ALA A 260 1.56 -0.66 -17.85
C ALA A 260 0.84 0.44 -18.64
N ASP A 261 1.64 1.24 -19.38
CA ASP A 261 1.16 2.31 -20.28
C ASP A 261 0.05 3.18 -19.67
N ALA A 262 0.28 3.57 -18.40
CA ALA A 262 -0.69 4.33 -17.63
C ALA A 262 -0.89 5.74 -18.18
N ALA A 263 0.14 6.33 -18.80
CA ALA A 263 0.06 7.61 -19.49
C ALA A 263 0.61 7.50 -20.91
N PRO A 264 -0.03 8.13 -21.92
CA PRO A 264 0.44 8.10 -23.32
C PRO A 264 1.71 8.93 -23.49
N ALA A 265 2.42 8.79 -24.64
CA ALA A 265 3.61 9.61 -24.93
C ALA A 265 3.31 11.12 -24.97
N SER A 266 2.07 11.50 -25.26
CA SER A 266 1.59 12.88 -25.26
C SER A 266 1.12 13.38 -23.91
N TRP A 267 1.50 12.76 -22.78
CA TRP A 267 1.11 13.19 -21.47
C TRP A 267 1.54 14.64 -21.18
N SER A 268 0.79 15.30 -20.33
CA SER A 268 1.02 16.70 -19.93
C SER A 268 0.91 16.87 -18.41
N ILE A 269 1.63 17.83 -17.90
CA ILE A 269 1.51 18.31 -16.52
C ILE A 269 0.10 18.91 -16.31
N GLY A 270 -0.44 18.75 -15.10
CA GLY A 270 -1.78 19.20 -14.73
C GLY A 270 -2.89 18.22 -15.10
N LEU A 271 -2.57 17.12 -15.77
CA LEU A 271 -3.54 16.08 -16.13
C LEU A 271 -3.43 14.84 -15.22
N THR A 272 -4.53 14.13 -15.10
CA THR A 272 -4.62 12.85 -14.38
C THR A 272 -4.85 11.72 -15.35
N TYR A 273 -4.03 10.67 -15.23
CA TYR A 273 -4.08 9.47 -16.05
C TYR A 273 -4.52 8.28 -15.21
N GLN A 274 -5.36 7.42 -15.77
CA GLN A 274 -5.87 6.25 -15.08
C GLN A 274 -5.33 4.97 -15.72
N ALA A 275 -4.66 4.15 -14.92
CA ALA A 275 -4.27 2.81 -15.33
C ALA A 275 -5.47 1.84 -15.41
N ARG A 276 -5.23 0.66 -15.98
CA ARG A 276 -6.19 -0.47 -15.90
C ARG A 276 -6.01 -1.27 -14.60
N ALA A 277 -4.79 -1.28 -14.05
CA ALA A 277 -4.43 -2.05 -12.86
C ALA A 277 -4.85 -1.35 -11.56
N ASN A 278 -5.20 -2.16 -10.55
CA ASN A 278 -5.38 -1.74 -9.17
C ASN A 278 -5.11 -2.91 -8.22
N PHE A 279 -4.80 -2.61 -6.96
CA PHE A 279 -4.75 -3.63 -5.90
C PHE A 279 -6.17 -4.16 -5.59
N LYS A 280 -6.24 -5.45 -5.18
CA LYS A 280 -7.49 -6.15 -4.86
C LYS A 280 -7.56 -6.46 -3.38
#